data_28f5dfb892c9e9e16bdbf124294ecd5c
#
_entry.id   28f5dfb892c9e9e16bdbf124294ecd5c
#
_cell.length_a   1.000
_cell.length_b   1.000
_cell.length_c   1.000
_cell.angle_alpha   90.00
_cell.angle_beta   90.00
_cell.angle_gamma   90.00
#
_symmetry.space_group_name_H-M   'P 1'
#
loop_
_entity.id
_entity.type
_entity.pdbx_description
1 polymer ?
#
loop_
_entity_poly.entity_id
_entity_poly.type
_entity_poly.pdbx_seq_one_letter_code
_entity_poly.pdbx_strand_id
1 'polypeptide(L)'
;LYTLSNWIKGRECDFTNIEEVKLAAKKLAELHEASKGYDPPENSKLKSDLGRWPYLMEKRGKALEKMRGMARKKNLKKDFDIIYIKNVDFYKELAIRATKILNNSKYLSLCEEAEAEKVFCHHDYTYHNIIIGDDNEVYIIDFDYCKREIRTYDIANFMKKVLKRVDWNIEYAEAIIDAYNTVSPLREEEYEVLYAYLLFPQRYWRLANRYYYNEVMWGQNIFINKINNIINEKESYMKFIEEFKSKYNQVG
;
A
#
# COMPACT_ATOMS: atom_id res chain seq x y z
N LEU A 1 17.12 -17.32 -15.89
CA LEU A 1 16.07 -16.81 -16.77
C LEU A 1 16.37 -15.35 -17.08
N TYR A 2 16.34 -14.97 -18.36
CA TYR A 2 16.53 -13.60 -18.80
C TYR A 2 15.27 -13.17 -19.55
N THR A 3 14.82 -11.94 -19.33
CA THR A 3 13.75 -11.30 -20.12
C THR A 3 14.35 -10.23 -21.00
N LEU A 4 13.88 -10.13 -22.22
CA LEU A 4 14.21 -9.06 -23.16
C LEU A 4 12.94 -8.29 -23.45
N SER A 5 12.96 -6.98 -23.21
CA SER A 5 11.85 -6.08 -23.52
C SER A 5 12.33 -4.91 -24.35
N ASN A 6 11.41 -4.27 -25.06
CA ASN A 6 11.71 -3.02 -25.75
C ASN A 6 12.09 -1.93 -24.73
N TRP A 7 13.10 -1.14 -25.08
CA TRP A 7 13.43 0.05 -24.30
C TRP A 7 12.37 1.14 -24.52
N ILE A 8 11.71 1.56 -23.43
CA ILE A 8 10.73 2.65 -23.45
C ILE A 8 11.48 3.96 -23.23
N LYS A 9 11.43 4.86 -24.22
CA LYS A 9 11.95 6.22 -24.09
C LYS A 9 10.92 7.05 -23.32
N GLY A 10 11.40 7.79 -22.31
CA GLY A 10 10.53 8.58 -21.46
C GLY A 10 11.17 8.85 -20.10
N ARG A 11 10.39 9.33 -19.17
CA ARG A 11 10.80 9.64 -17.81
C ARG A 11 9.89 8.98 -16.79
N GLU A 12 10.37 8.84 -15.55
CA GLU A 12 9.56 8.38 -14.43
C GLU A 12 8.40 9.34 -14.16
N CYS A 13 7.30 8.78 -13.64
CA CYS A 13 6.11 9.53 -13.24
C CYS A 13 6.40 10.42 -12.02
N ASP A 14 6.01 11.69 -12.06
CA ASP A 14 6.10 12.59 -10.92
C ASP A 14 4.85 12.53 -10.05
N PHE A 15 4.96 11.89 -8.88
CA PHE A 15 3.86 11.77 -7.92
C PHE A 15 3.48 13.08 -7.20
N THR A 16 4.19 14.19 -7.46
CA THR A 16 3.79 15.51 -7.01
C THR A 16 2.98 16.28 -8.07
N ASN A 17 2.98 15.79 -9.31
CA ASN A 17 2.16 16.33 -10.39
C ASN A 17 0.80 15.59 -10.44
N ILE A 18 -0.27 16.28 -10.08
CA ILE A 18 -1.61 15.68 -9.99
C ILE A 18 -2.11 15.13 -11.34
N GLU A 19 -1.75 15.76 -12.46
CA GLU A 19 -2.16 15.28 -13.79
C GLU A 19 -1.46 13.96 -14.15
N GLU A 20 -0.18 13.82 -13.81
CA GLU A 20 0.53 12.54 -13.99
C GLU A 20 0.01 11.46 -13.05
N VAL A 21 -0.39 11.82 -11.83
CA VAL A 21 -1.04 10.90 -10.90
C VAL A 21 -2.38 10.39 -11.44
N LYS A 22 -3.18 11.25 -12.09
CA LYS A 22 -4.41 10.83 -12.79
C LYS A 22 -4.13 9.87 -13.94
N LEU A 23 -3.12 10.17 -14.77
CA LEU A 23 -2.71 9.27 -15.86
C LEU A 23 -2.27 7.90 -15.33
N ALA A 24 -1.46 7.89 -14.27
CA ALA A 24 -1.03 6.67 -13.60
C ALA A 24 -2.21 5.88 -13.01
N ALA A 25 -3.18 6.56 -12.38
CA ALA A 25 -4.37 5.91 -11.84
C ALA A 25 -5.24 5.25 -12.92
N LYS A 26 -5.45 5.95 -14.04
CA LYS A 26 -6.16 5.41 -15.21
C LYS A 26 -5.43 4.20 -15.78
N LYS A 27 -4.10 4.29 -15.94
CA LYS A 27 -3.27 3.17 -16.43
C LYS A 27 -3.30 1.96 -15.51
N LEU A 28 -3.37 2.17 -14.19
CA LEU A 28 -3.54 1.08 -13.22
C LEU A 28 -4.90 0.39 -13.39
N ALA A 29 -5.97 1.15 -13.63
CA ALA A 29 -7.29 0.57 -13.91
C ALA A 29 -7.29 -0.25 -15.21
N GLU A 30 -6.64 0.27 -16.27
CA GLU A 30 -6.46 -0.46 -17.54
C GLU A 30 -5.68 -1.77 -17.34
N LEU A 31 -4.63 -1.77 -16.50
CA LEU A 31 -3.89 -2.97 -16.13
C LEU A 31 -4.80 -4.00 -15.44
N HIS A 32 -5.57 -3.57 -14.45
CA HIS A 32 -6.46 -4.48 -13.73
C HIS A 32 -7.52 -5.10 -14.64
N GLU A 33 -8.12 -4.32 -15.53
CA GLU A 33 -9.06 -4.83 -16.53
C GLU A 33 -8.39 -5.81 -17.52
N ALA A 34 -7.20 -5.46 -18.01
CA ALA A 34 -6.44 -6.31 -18.93
C ALA A 34 -5.92 -7.61 -18.26
N SER A 35 -5.83 -7.64 -16.93
CA SER A 35 -5.37 -8.81 -16.18
C SER A 35 -6.41 -9.93 -16.09
N LYS A 36 -7.69 -9.62 -16.36
CA LYS A 36 -8.79 -10.60 -16.27
C LYS A 36 -8.57 -11.78 -17.21
N GLY A 37 -8.78 -12.98 -16.69
CA GLY A 37 -8.58 -14.23 -17.42
C GLY A 37 -7.13 -14.62 -17.65
N TYR A 38 -6.16 -13.93 -17.01
CA TYR A 38 -4.76 -14.28 -17.18
C TYR A 38 -4.44 -15.66 -16.58
N ASP A 39 -3.99 -16.56 -17.42
CA ASP A 39 -3.42 -17.86 -17.02
C ASP A 39 -1.91 -17.84 -17.27
N PRO A 40 -1.09 -18.12 -16.24
CA PRO A 40 0.35 -18.20 -16.43
C PRO A 40 0.71 -19.37 -17.36
N PRO A 41 1.82 -19.26 -18.13
CA PRO A 41 2.30 -20.33 -18.98
C PRO A 41 2.51 -21.64 -18.21
N GLU A 42 2.48 -22.79 -18.92
CA GLU A 42 2.79 -24.09 -18.32
C GLU A 42 4.14 -24.05 -17.59
N ASN A 43 4.18 -24.69 -16.43
CA ASN A 43 5.34 -24.74 -15.53
C ASN A 43 5.73 -23.40 -14.86
N SER A 44 4.93 -22.34 -14.99
CA SER A 44 5.03 -21.13 -14.21
C SER A 44 3.92 -21.05 -13.15
N LYS A 45 4.15 -20.30 -12.08
CA LYS A 45 3.16 -20.08 -11.02
C LYS A 45 3.09 -18.61 -10.66
N LEU A 46 1.90 -18.05 -10.78
CA LEU A 46 1.59 -16.76 -10.18
C LEU A 46 1.29 -16.97 -8.68
N LYS A 47 2.02 -16.30 -7.81
CA LYS A 47 1.76 -16.33 -6.37
C LYS A 47 0.39 -15.72 -6.07
N SER A 48 -0.28 -16.18 -4.98
CA SER A 48 -1.53 -15.62 -4.50
C SER A 48 -1.39 -15.12 -3.08
N ASP A 49 -1.89 -13.91 -2.82
CA ASP A 49 -2.07 -13.34 -1.48
C ASP A 49 -3.57 -13.15 -1.15
N LEU A 50 -4.49 -13.66 -2.00
CA LEU A 50 -5.93 -13.64 -1.76
C LEU A 50 -6.28 -14.30 -0.42
N GLY A 51 -7.17 -13.68 0.33
CA GLY A 51 -7.63 -14.15 1.65
C GLY A 51 -6.63 -13.98 2.80
N ARG A 52 -5.39 -13.52 2.55
CA ARG A 52 -4.31 -13.51 3.56
C ARG A 52 -4.27 -12.27 4.45
N TRP A 53 -4.86 -11.17 4.02
CA TRP A 53 -4.67 -9.87 4.68
C TRP A 53 -5.24 -9.80 6.10
N PRO A 54 -6.39 -10.39 6.45
CA PRO A 54 -6.87 -10.41 7.84
C PRO A 54 -5.83 -11.01 8.79
N TYR A 55 -5.31 -12.18 8.44
CA TYR A 55 -4.25 -12.85 9.20
C TYR A 55 -2.96 -12.01 9.26
N LEU A 56 -2.55 -11.42 8.12
CA LEU A 56 -1.31 -10.62 8.06
C LEU A 56 -1.41 -9.35 8.89
N MET A 57 -2.55 -8.65 8.87
CA MET A 57 -2.78 -7.45 9.68
C MET A 57 -2.76 -7.79 11.17
N GLU A 58 -3.46 -8.83 11.58
CA GLU A 58 -3.47 -9.29 12.98
C GLU A 58 -2.06 -9.68 13.45
N LYS A 59 -1.34 -10.49 12.67
CA LYS A 59 0.03 -10.91 12.97
C LYS A 59 0.97 -9.71 13.12
N ARG A 60 0.86 -8.74 12.23
CA ARG A 60 1.69 -7.51 12.26
C ARG A 60 1.31 -6.62 13.45
N GLY A 61 0.02 -6.50 13.78
CA GLY A 61 -0.45 -5.80 14.98
C GLY A 61 0.11 -6.43 16.27
N LYS A 62 0.05 -7.76 16.41
CA LYS A 62 0.66 -8.49 17.54
C LYS A 62 2.20 -8.32 17.57
N ALA A 63 2.84 -8.23 16.41
CA ALA A 63 4.28 -8.00 16.32
C ALA A 63 4.70 -6.62 16.87
N LEU A 64 3.88 -5.58 16.73
CA LEU A 64 4.15 -4.27 17.35
C LEU A 64 4.28 -4.40 18.88
N GLU A 65 3.39 -5.14 19.52
CA GLU A 65 3.47 -5.39 20.97
C GLU A 65 4.70 -6.20 21.36
N LYS A 66 5.02 -7.24 20.58
CA LYS A 66 6.22 -8.05 20.82
C LYS A 66 7.49 -7.21 20.72
N MET A 67 7.60 -6.34 19.71
CA MET A 67 8.73 -5.43 19.53
C MET A 67 8.82 -4.40 20.67
N ARG A 68 7.67 -3.93 21.21
CA ARG A 68 7.64 -3.11 22.44
C ARG A 68 8.26 -3.84 23.63
N GLY A 69 7.92 -5.11 23.80
CA GLY A 69 8.53 -5.96 24.83
C GLY A 69 10.05 -6.09 24.67
N MET A 70 10.52 -6.27 23.42
CA MET A 70 11.97 -6.31 23.12
C MET A 70 12.65 -4.99 23.46
N ALA A 71 12.07 -3.85 23.09
CA ALA A 71 12.60 -2.52 23.40
C ALA A 71 12.69 -2.28 24.92
N ARG A 72 11.64 -2.64 25.66
CA ARG A 72 11.58 -2.45 27.11
C ARG A 72 12.61 -3.28 27.88
N LYS A 73 12.91 -4.50 27.40
CA LYS A 73 13.87 -5.42 28.04
C LYS A 73 15.34 -5.03 27.85
N LYS A 74 15.66 -4.11 26.95
CA LYS A 74 17.03 -3.65 26.75
C LYS A 74 17.53 -2.88 27.99
N ASN A 75 18.67 -3.25 28.53
CA ASN A 75 19.32 -2.52 29.63
C ASN A 75 19.69 -1.09 29.22
N LEU A 76 20.29 -0.95 28.02
CA LEU A 76 20.59 0.35 27.41
C LEU A 76 19.67 0.53 26.16
N LYS A 77 18.74 1.47 26.30
CA LYS A 77 17.84 1.83 25.19
C LYS A 77 18.53 2.84 24.28
N LYS A 78 18.49 2.58 22.98
CA LYS A 78 18.90 3.54 21.95
C LYS A 78 17.75 4.51 21.67
N ASP A 79 18.05 5.64 21.03
CA ASP A 79 17.03 6.66 20.71
C ASP A 79 15.84 6.08 19.94
N PHE A 80 16.09 5.18 18.98
CA PHE A 80 14.99 4.49 18.27
C PHE A 80 14.06 3.76 19.23
N ASP A 81 14.59 3.05 20.23
CA ASP A 81 13.78 2.31 21.22
C ASP A 81 12.89 3.25 22.02
N ILE A 82 13.42 4.41 22.42
CA ILE A 82 12.68 5.43 23.17
C ILE A 82 11.54 6.02 22.34
N ILE A 83 11.85 6.42 21.09
CA ILE A 83 10.88 6.96 20.15
C ILE A 83 9.78 5.92 19.83
N TYR A 84 10.18 4.67 19.60
CA TYR A 84 9.28 3.57 19.33
C TYR A 84 8.30 3.32 20.48
N ILE A 85 8.82 3.17 21.73
CA ILE A 85 7.99 2.93 22.92
C ILE A 85 6.96 4.05 23.13
N LYS A 86 7.35 5.29 22.88
CA LYS A 86 6.48 6.47 23.06
C LYS A 86 5.28 6.47 22.08
N ASN A 87 5.45 5.88 20.88
CA ASN A 87 4.47 6.01 19.79
C ASN A 87 3.73 4.72 19.46
N VAL A 88 4.22 3.55 19.89
CA VAL A 88 3.70 2.25 19.45
C VAL A 88 2.23 2.02 19.79
N ASP A 89 1.72 2.54 20.89
CA ASP A 89 0.31 2.34 21.27
C ASP A 89 -0.65 2.96 20.27
N PHE A 90 -0.34 4.14 19.74
CA PHE A 90 -1.12 4.77 18.68
C PHE A 90 -1.18 3.89 17.41
N TYR A 91 -0.04 3.42 16.92
CA TYR A 91 0.01 2.60 15.70
C TYR A 91 -0.60 1.20 15.91
N LYS A 92 -0.50 0.66 17.11
CA LYS A 92 -1.17 -0.59 17.48
C LYS A 92 -2.70 -0.44 17.42
N GLU A 93 -3.23 0.67 17.94
CA GLU A 93 -4.66 0.97 17.86
C GLU A 93 -5.14 1.07 16.40
N LEU A 94 -4.39 1.76 15.53
CA LEU A 94 -4.70 1.80 14.11
C LEU A 94 -4.69 0.40 13.48
N ALA A 95 -3.74 -0.46 13.84
CA ALA A 95 -3.68 -1.82 13.32
C ALA A 95 -4.89 -2.65 13.77
N ILE A 96 -5.33 -2.52 15.03
CA ILE A 96 -6.53 -3.18 15.57
C ILE A 96 -7.79 -2.72 14.82
N ARG A 97 -7.96 -1.40 14.69
CA ARG A 97 -9.10 -0.81 13.97
C ARG A 97 -9.16 -1.27 12.51
N ALA A 98 -8.04 -1.18 11.79
CA ALA A 98 -7.94 -1.62 10.40
C ALA A 98 -8.27 -3.12 10.24
N THR A 99 -7.74 -3.96 11.13
CA THR A 99 -8.02 -5.40 11.12
C THR A 99 -9.50 -5.69 11.37
N LYS A 100 -10.13 -4.97 12.32
CA LYS A 100 -11.56 -5.11 12.62
C LYS A 100 -12.43 -4.73 11.43
N ILE A 101 -12.11 -3.60 10.77
CA ILE A 101 -12.84 -3.16 9.57
C ILE A 101 -12.71 -4.21 8.46
N LEU A 102 -11.49 -4.66 8.16
CA LEU A 102 -11.26 -5.65 7.12
C LEU A 102 -12.00 -6.97 7.39
N ASN A 103 -12.01 -7.44 8.65
CA ASN A 103 -12.71 -8.67 9.03
C ASN A 103 -14.24 -8.57 8.89
N ASN A 104 -14.79 -7.37 9.04
CA ASN A 104 -16.24 -7.13 8.95
C ASN A 104 -16.67 -6.75 7.52
N SER A 105 -15.73 -6.46 6.62
CA SER A 105 -16.00 -6.07 5.24
C SER A 105 -16.27 -7.27 4.33
N LYS A 106 -16.58 -6.98 3.07
CA LYS A 106 -16.73 -8.00 2.00
C LYS A 106 -15.39 -8.49 1.42
N TYR A 107 -14.27 -8.30 2.14
CA TYR A 107 -12.94 -8.67 1.66
C TYR A 107 -12.84 -10.10 1.10
N LEU A 108 -13.38 -11.09 1.81
CA LEU A 108 -13.30 -12.49 1.38
C LEU A 108 -14.11 -12.74 0.10
N SER A 109 -15.31 -12.14 -0.02
CA SER A 109 -16.11 -12.22 -1.24
C SER A 109 -15.38 -11.59 -2.44
N LEU A 110 -14.73 -10.43 -2.24
CA LEU A 110 -13.91 -9.80 -3.27
C LEU A 110 -12.71 -10.68 -3.68
N CYS A 111 -12.14 -11.43 -2.75
CA CYS A 111 -11.09 -12.39 -3.06
C CYS A 111 -11.60 -13.58 -3.89
N GLU A 112 -12.78 -14.10 -3.59
CA GLU A 112 -13.42 -15.18 -4.36
C GLU A 112 -13.72 -14.73 -5.79
N GLU A 113 -14.23 -13.50 -5.96
CA GLU A 113 -14.46 -12.90 -7.29
C GLU A 113 -13.14 -12.74 -8.06
N ALA A 114 -12.10 -12.19 -7.41
CA ALA A 114 -10.79 -11.97 -8.02
C ALA A 114 -10.12 -13.30 -8.45
N GLU A 115 -10.31 -14.37 -7.67
CA GLU A 115 -9.84 -15.72 -8.04
C GLU A 115 -10.61 -16.26 -9.24
N ALA A 116 -11.95 -16.13 -9.25
CA ALA A 116 -12.80 -16.58 -10.36
C ALA A 116 -12.50 -15.82 -11.66
N GLU A 117 -12.28 -14.51 -11.58
CA GLU A 117 -11.91 -13.67 -12.72
C GLU A 117 -10.45 -13.83 -13.14
N LYS A 118 -9.64 -14.55 -12.37
CA LYS A 118 -8.21 -14.77 -12.63
C LYS A 118 -7.42 -13.46 -12.80
N VAL A 119 -7.72 -12.46 -11.97
CA VAL A 119 -7.03 -11.16 -12.00
C VAL A 119 -5.70 -11.21 -11.25
N PHE A 120 -4.80 -10.29 -11.57
CA PHE A 120 -3.59 -10.06 -10.79
C PHE A 120 -3.33 -8.57 -10.57
N CYS A 121 -2.56 -8.28 -9.53
CA CYS A 121 -2.05 -6.96 -9.18
C CYS A 121 -0.56 -6.87 -9.46
N HIS A 122 -0.09 -5.66 -9.72
CA HIS A 122 1.33 -5.35 -9.96
C HIS A 122 2.18 -5.55 -8.70
N HIS A 123 1.64 -5.23 -7.53
CA HIS A 123 2.27 -5.29 -6.20
C HIS A 123 3.43 -4.32 -5.96
N ASP A 124 4.05 -3.77 -6.99
CA ASP A 124 5.06 -2.72 -6.85
C ASP A 124 4.81 -1.53 -7.77
N TYR A 125 3.55 -1.06 -7.83
CA TYR A 125 3.15 0.11 -8.58
C TYR A 125 3.72 1.36 -7.92
N THR A 126 4.82 1.90 -8.47
CA THR A 126 5.59 3.01 -7.92
C THR A 126 6.13 3.90 -9.04
N TYR A 127 6.52 5.14 -8.74
CA TYR A 127 6.87 6.15 -9.74
C TYR A 127 7.93 5.69 -10.75
N HIS A 128 8.94 4.93 -10.33
CA HIS A 128 9.99 4.42 -11.22
C HIS A 128 9.56 3.21 -12.08
N ASN A 129 8.41 2.60 -11.75
CA ASN A 129 7.80 1.54 -12.56
C ASN A 129 6.68 2.08 -13.48
N ILE A 130 6.47 3.40 -13.50
CA ILE A 130 5.50 4.09 -14.34
C ILE A 130 6.29 5.09 -15.19
N ILE A 131 6.34 4.84 -16.49
CA ILE A 131 7.09 5.68 -17.43
C ILE A 131 6.09 6.52 -18.23
N ILE A 132 6.29 7.83 -18.21
CA ILE A 132 5.64 8.75 -19.15
C ILE A 132 6.53 8.80 -20.39
N GLY A 133 6.06 8.19 -21.47
CA GLY A 133 6.79 8.09 -22.73
C GLY A 133 6.92 9.42 -23.45
N ASP A 134 7.91 9.53 -24.34
CA ASP A 134 8.08 10.70 -25.23
C ASP A 134 6.90 10.87 -26.20
N ASP A 135 6.09 9.84 -26.38
CA ASP A 135 4.82 9.80 -27.11
C ASP A 135 3.60 10.23 -26.29
N ASN A 136 3.81 10.66 -25.03
CA ASN A 136 2.80 10.97 -24.03
C ASN A 136 1.94 9.78 -23.54
N GLU A 137 2.30 8.55 -23.90
CA GLU A 137 1.66 7.35 -23.39
C GLU A 137 2.24 6.94 -22.03
N VAL A 138 1.45 6.23 -21.22
CA VAL A 138 1.89 5.72 -19.92
C VAL A 138 2.20 4.23 -20.03
N TYR A 139 3.39 3.88 -19.61
CA TYR A 139 3.87 2.49 -19.61
C TYR A 139 4.12 1.99 -18.21
N ILE A 140 3.84 0.71 -17.97
CA ILE A 140 4.13 0.02 -16.71
C ILE A 140 5.24 -0.99 -16.97
N ILE A 141 6.24 -1.02 -16.09
CA ILE A 141 7.38 -1.93 -16.17
C ILE A 141 7.57 -2.67 -14.85
N ASP A 142 8.43 -3.68 -14.84
CA ASP A 142 8.82 -4.47 -13.65
C ASP A 142 7.65 -5.25 -13.01
N PHE A 143 7.23 -6.31 -13.68
CA PHE A 143 6.15 -7.21 -13.25
C PHE A 143 6.62 -8.35 -12.31
N ASP A 144 7.84 -8.31 -11.78
CA ASP A 144 8.44 -9.39 -10.98
C ASP A 144 7.68 -9.69 -9.68
N TYR A 145 6.95 -8.72 -9.15
CA TYR A 145 6.18 -8.83 -7.91
C TYR A 145 4.70 -9.16 -8.10
N CYS A 146 4.26 -9.36 -9.35
CA CYS A 146 2.85 -9.65 -9.62
C CYS A 146 2.31 -10.85 -8.86
N LYS A 147 1.06 -10.72 -8.41
CA LYS A 147 0.35 -11.77 -7.66
C LYS A 147 -1.15 -11.73 -7.94
N ARG A 148 -1.82 -12.87 -7.71
CA ARG A 148 -3.26 -12.89 -7.51
C ARG A 148 -3.59 -12.09 -6.25
N GLU A 149 -4.32 -10.99 -6.42
CA GLU A 149 -4.75 -10.12 -5.33
C GLU A 149 -5.93 -9.26 -5.80
N ILE A 150 -6.72 -8.73 -4.87
CA ILE A 150 -7.79 -7.79 -5.18
C ILE A 150 -7.20 -6.42 -5.55
N ARG A 151 -7.79 -5.76 -6.52
CA ARG A 151 -7.32 -4.47 -7.09
C ARG A 151 -7.15 -3.34 -6.07
N THR A 152 -7.95 -3.35 -4.99
CA THR A 152 -7.86 -2.37 -3.90
C THR A 152 -6.50 -2.38 -3.20
N TYR A 153 -5.76 -3.48 -3.26
CA TYR A 153 -4.41 -3.56 -2.72
C TYR A 153 -3.44 -2.64 -3.47
N ASP A 154 -3.41 -2.71 -4.80
CA ASP A 154 -2.55 -1.83 -5.60
C ASP A 154 -2.96 -0.38 -5.49
N ILE A 155 -4.27 -0.09 -5.50
CA ILE A 155 -4.81 1.26 -5.32
C ILE A 155 -4.36 1.84 -3.98
N ALA A 156 -4.50 1.09 -2.87
CA ALA A 156 -4.08 1.53 -1.55
C ALA A 156 -2.57 1.81 -1.47
N ASN A 157 -1.75 0.94 -2.07
CA ASN A 157 -0.30 1.11 -2.09
C ASN A 157 0.13 2.30 -2.95
N PHE A 158 -0.47 2.47 -4.11
CA PHE A 158 -0.25 3.63 -4.98
C PHE A 158 -0.62 4.92 -4.25
N MET A 159 -1.84 5.02 -3.70
CA MET A 159 -2.27 6.16 -2.89
C MET A 159 -1.27 6.50 -1.78
N LYS A 160 -0.86 5.52 -0.98
CA LYS A 160 0.11 5.76 0.11
C LYS A 160 1.46 6.25 -0.38
N LYS A 161 1.91 5.81 -1.56
CA LYS A 161 3.17 6.25 -2.17
C LYS A 161 3.07 7.71 -2.67
N VAL A 162 1.94 8.09 -3.27
CA VAL A 162 1.64 9.46 -3.70
C VAL A 162 1.44 10.38 -2.50
N LEU A 163 0.48 10.08 -1.63
CA LEU A 163 0.04 10.94 -0.53
C LEU A 163 1.18 11.31 0.43
N LYS A 164 2.11 10.38 0.67
CA LYS A 164 3.31 10.66 1.45
C LYS A 164 4.18 11.79 0.87
N ARG A 165 4.13 12.03 -0.45
CA ARG A 165 4.93 13.08 -1.12
C ARG A 165 4.24 14.43 -1.13
N VAL A 166 2.92 14.44 -0.91
CA VAL A 166 2.06 15.62 -0.97
C VAL A 166 1.36 15.88 0.38
N ASP A 167 2.04 15.54 1.46
CA ASP A 167 1.60 15.75 2.85
C ASP A 167 0.15 15.27 3.11
N TRP A 168 -0.21 14.12 2.57
CA TRP A 168 -1.52 13.47 2.75
C TRP A 168 -2.72 14.32 2.26
N ASN A 169 -2.50 15.19 1.25
CA ASN A 169 -3.56 15.99 0.65
C ASN A 169 -4.65 15.10 0.03
N ILE A 170 -5.89 15.25 0.50
CA ILE A 170 -7.06 14.46 0.06
C ILE A 170 -7.36 14.62 -1.44
N GLU A 171 -7.09 15.79 -2.04
CA GLU A 171 -7.34 16.04 -3.46
C GLU A 171 -6.61 15.05 -4.38
N TYR A 172 -5.42 14.58 -3.98
CA TYR A 172 -4.71 13.55 -4.73
C TYR A 172 -5.36 12.18 -4.62
N ALA A 173 -5.94 11.83 -3.47
CA ALA A 173 -6.71 10.59 -3.34
C ALA A 173 -7.99 10.63 -4.19
N GLU A 174 -8.68 11.77 -4.19
CA GLU A 174 -9.85 12.02 -5.03
C GLU A 174 -9.50 11.90 -6.51
N ALA A 175 -8.42 12.56 -6.95
CA ALA A 175 -7.94 12.49 -8.32
C ALA A 175 -7.58 11.05 -8.75
N ILE A 176 -7.00 10.25 -7.86
CA ILE A 176 -6.71 8.83 -8.10
C ILE A 176 -8.01 8.04 -8.28
N ILE A 177 -8.96 8.19 -7.36
CA ILE A 177 -10.25 7.48 -7.42
C ILE A 177 -11.02 7.86 -8.67
N ASP A 178 -11.16 9.16 -8.94
CA ASP A 178 -11.92 9.67 -10.08
C ASP A 178 -11.33 9.16 -11.40
N ALA A 179 -10.01 9.28 -11.58
CA ALA A 179 -9.35 8.80 -12.78
C ALA A 179 -9.45 7.27 -12.94
N TYR A 180 -9.27 6.51 -11.86
CA TYR A 180 -9.43 5.05 -11.85
C TYR A 180 -10.86 4.65 -12.24
N ASN A 181 -11.86 5.31 -11.66
CA ASN A 181 -13.28 5.04 -11.90
C ASN A 181 -13.73 5.35 -13.33
N THR A 182 -12.99 6.14 -14.10
CA THR A 182 -13.30 6.35 -15.54
C THR A 182 -13.16 5.08 -16.37
N VAL A 183 -12.37 4.11 -15.91
CA VAL A 183 -12.08 2.85 -16.60
C VAL A 183 -12.75 1.67 -15.90
N SER A 184 -12.59 1.58 -14.58
CA SER A 184 -13.04 0.44 -13.78
C SER A 184 -13.61 0.93 -12.44
N PRO A 185 -14.91 1.32 -12.41
CA PRO A 185 -15.53 1.90 -11.22
C PRO A 185 -15.43 0.99 -9.99
N LEU A 186 -15.05 1.57 -8.87
CA LEU A 186 -15.03 0.89 -7.57
C LEU A 186 -16.45 0.77 -7.02
N ARG A 187 -16.76 -0.39 -6.44
CA ARG A 187 -18.03 -0.65 -5.75
C ARG A 187 -17.94 -0.20 -4.29
N GLU A 188 -19.07 -0.04 -3.64
CA GLU A 188 -19.17 0.44 -2.26
C GLU A 188 -18.34 -0.42 -1.28
N GLU A 189 -18.44 -1.75 -1.40
CA GLU A 189 -17.68 -2.68 -0.57
C GLU A 189 -16.17 -2.63 -0.76
N GLU A 190 -15.69 -2.15 -1.91
CA GLU A 190 -14.26 -1.97 -2.18
C GLU A 190 -13.69 -0.74 -1.47
N TYR A 191 -14.50 0.31 -1.27
CA TYR A 191 -14.07 1.48 -0.50
C TYR A 191 -13.83 1.16 0.98
N GLU A 192 -14.62 0.26 1.57
CA GLU A 192 -14.40 -0.20 2.95
C GLU A 192 -13.07 -0.95 3.09
N VAL A 193 -12.78 -1.85 2.15
CA VAL A 193 -11.51 -2.57 2.10
C VAL A 193 -10.34 -1.62 1.84
N LEU A 194 -10.49 -0.68 0.91
CA LEU A 194 -9.50 0.34 0.62
C LEU A 194 -9.20 1.19 1.87
N TYR A 195 -10.23 1.62 2.60
CA TYR A 195 -10.08 2.35 3.85
C TYR A 195 -9.31 1.53 4.90
N ALA A 196 -9.62 0.24 5.07
CA ALA A 196 -8.89 -0.63 5.98
C ALA A 196 -7.39 -0.72 5.61
N TYR A 197 -7.07 -0.86 4.33
CA TYR A 197 -5.68 -0.84 3.87
C TYR A 197 -5.00 0.51 4.10
N LEU A 198 -5.69 1.63 3.85
CA LEU A 198 -5.15 2.98 4.09
C LEU A 198 -4.88 3.20 5.58
N LEU A 199 -5.78 2.77 6.46
CA LEU A 199 -5.68 2.91 7.91
C LEU A 199 -4.57 2.03 8.52
N PHE A 200 -4.24 0.89 7.91
CA PHE A 200 -3.24 -0.03 8.47
C PHE A 200 -1.83 0.58 8.46
N PRO A 201 -1.12 0.65 9.61
CA PRO A 201 0.16 1.36 9.76
C PRO A 201 1.36 0.54 9.24
N GLN A 202 1.30 0.11 7.99
CA GLN A 202 2.28 -0.77 7.36
C GLN A 202 3.71 -0.22 7.41
N ARG A 203 3.90 1.10 7.21
CA ARG A 203 5.24 1.73 7.21
C ARG A 203 5.88 1.65 8.59
N TYR A 204 5.11 1.95 9.64
CA TYR A 204 5.59 1.92 11.02
C TYR A 204 5.98 0.49 11.42
N TRP A 205 5.09 -0.47 11.17
CA TRP A 205 5.38 -1.88 11.41
C TRP A 205 6.64 -2.35 10.66
N ARG A 206 6.74 -2.08 9.36
CA ARG A 206 7.87 -2.51 8.53
C ARG A 206 9.20 -1.96 9.02
N LEU A 207 9.23 -0.67 9.40
CA LEU A 207 10.43 -0.04 9.92
C LEU A 207 10.86 -0.67 11.25
N ALA A 208 9.93 -0.86 12.19
CA ALA A 208 10.19 -1.51 13.47
C ALA A 208 10.66 -2.96 13.28
N ASN A 209 10.00 -3.71 12.39
CA ASN A 209 10.37 -5.09 12.08
C ASN A 209 11.84 -5.18 11.58
N ARG A 210 12.20 -4.33 10.63
CA ARG A 210 13.58 -4.25 10.13
C ARG A 210 14.60 -3.92 11.21
N TYR A 211 14.24 -3.06 12.14
CA TYR A 211 15.12 -2.68 13.25
C TYR A 211 15.29 -3.80 14.29
N TYR A 212 14.18 -4.37 14.78
CA TYR A 212 14.22 -5.35 15.87
C TYR A 212 14.66 -6.76 15.44
N TYR A 213 14.47 -7.11 14.16
CA TYR A 213 14.88 -8.41 13.62
C TYR A 213 16.10 -8.33 12.72
N ASN A 214 16.80 -7.18 12.68
CA ASN A 214 18.03 -6.97 11.91
C ASN A 214 17.90 -7.37 10.42
N GLU A 215 16.76 -7.11 9.81
CA GLU A 215 16.52 -7.44 8.40
C GLU A 215 17.38 -6.62 7.44
N VAL A 216 17.92 -5.48 7.91
CA VAL A 216 18.78 -4.58 7.13
C VAL A 216 19.87 -3.99 8.01
N MET A 217 21.08 -3.83 7.46
CA MET A 217 22.23 -3.26 8.16
C MET A 217 22.31 -1.72 8.01
N TRP A 218 21.26 -1.03 8.41
CA TRP A 218 21.26 0.44 8.42
C TRP A 218 21.86 0.99 9.71
N GLY A 219 22.58 2.12 9.61
CA GLY A 219 23.01 2.87 10.78
C GLY A 219 21.85 3.42 11.60
N GLN A 220 22.07 3.65 12.91
CA GLN A 220 21.04 4.16 13.83
C GLN A 220 20.37 5.44 13.33
N ASN A 221 21.14 6.39 12.79
CA ASN A 221 20.62 7.66 12.29
C ASN A 221 19.59 7.48 11.17
N ILE A 222 19.75 6.46 10.30
CA ILE A 222 18.79 6.16 9.24
C ILE A 222 17.45 5.70 9.85
N PHE A 223 17.49 4.83 10.85
CA PHE A 223 16.30 4.38 11.55
C PHE A 223 15.59 5.51 12.29
N ILE A 224 16.36 6.37 12.99
CA ILE A 224 15.82 7.52 13.72
C ILE A 224 15.14 8.50 12.75
N ASN A 225 15.81 8.85 11.64
CA ASN A 225 15.23 9.75 10.64
C ASN A 225 13.93 9.16 10.03
N LYS A 226 13.93 7.86 9.72
CA LYS A 226 12.74 7.22 9.14
C LYS A 226 11.57 7.13 10.12
N ILE A 227 11.80 6.85 11.40
CA ILE A 227 10.72 6.79 12.40
C ILE A 227 10.17 8.20 12.67
N ASN A 228 11.04 9.21 12.78
CA ASN A 228 10.62 10.59 12.96
C ASN A 228 9.80 11.10 11.79
N ASN A 229 10.18 10.79 10.55
CA ASN A 229 9.37 11.14 9.37
C ASN A 229 7.96 10.54 9.44
N ILE A 230 7.82 9.28 9.90
CA ILE A 230 6.50 8.65 10.06
C ILE A 230 5.70 9.33 11.18
N ILE A 231 6.36 9.75 12.27
CA ILE A 231 5.69 10.41 13.41
C ILE A 231 5.29 11.83 13.04
N ASN A 232 6.13 12.56 12.33
CA ASN A 232 5.85 13.94 11.91
C ASN A 232 4.66 14.02 10.93
N GLU A 233 4.46 12.99 10.11
CA GLU A 233 3.30 12.88 9.20
C GLU A 233 1.99 12.52 9.94
N LYS A 234 2.01 12.25 11.25
CA LYS A 234 0.87 11.67 11.98
C LYS A 234 -0.39 12.52 11.90
N GLU A 235 -0.26 13.83 12.03
CA GLU A 235 -1.40 14.75 12.04
C GLU A 235 -2.06 14.84 10.65
N SER A 236 -1.28 15.11 9.60
CA SER A 236 -1.76 15.15 8.22
C SER A 236 -2.33 13.80 7.77
N TYR A 237 -1.67 12.70 8.14
CA TYR A 237 -2.18 11.36 7.88
C TYR A 237 -3.54 11.10 8.55
N MET A 238 -3.72 11.46 9.83
CA MET A 238 -5.00 11.24 10.51
C MET A 238 -6.11 12.13 9.98
N LYS A 239 -5.80 13.39 9.63
CA LYS A 239 -6.74 14.28 8.95
C LYS A 239 -7.22 13.64 7.64
N PHE A 240 -6.30 13.17 6.81
CA PHE A 240 -6.62 12.45 5.58
C PHE A 240 -7.52 11.23 5.83
N ILE A 241 -7.22 10.40 6.82
CA ILE A 241 -8.00 9.20 7.16
C ILE A 241 -9.45 9.55 7.54
N GLU A 242 -9.67 10.63 8.29
CA GLU A 242 -11.02 11.08 8.67
C GLU A 242 -11.77 11.67 7.46
N GLU A 243 -11.10 12.48 6.64
CA GLU A 243 -11.67 13.04 5.40
C GLU A 243 -12.05 11.92 4.42
N PHE A 244 -11.17 10.94 4.21
CA PHE A 244 -11.43 9.79 3.37
C PHE A 244 -12.62 8.97 3.87
N LYS A 245 -12.68 8.70 5.18
CA LYS A 245 -13.81 8.00 5.80
C LYS A 245 -15.11 8.74 5.58
N SER A 246 -15.14 10.04 5.85
CA SER A 246 -16.34 10.86 5.69
C SER A 246 -16.87 10.86 4.25
N LYS A 247 -15.98 10.80 3.27
CA LYS A 247 -16.35 10.91 1.86
C LYS A 247 -16.72 9.55 1.22
N TYR A 248 -15.99 8.50 1.55
CA TYR A 248 -16.07 7.22 0.85
C TYR A 248 -16.49 6.02 1.71
N ASN A 249 -16.58 6.16 3.02
CA ASN A 249 -16.90 5.07 3.93
C ASN A 249 -17.94 5.51 4.98
N GLN A 250 -19.12 5.91 4.50
CA GLN A 250 -20.23 6.37 5.35
C GLN A 250 -21.04 5.20 5.94
N VAL A 251 -20.58 3.96 5.80
CA VAL A 251 -21.26 2.82 6.42
C VAL A 251 -21.13 2.94 7.93
N GLY A 252 -22.26 3.25 8.56
CA GLY A 252 -22.48 3.47 9.98
C GLY A 252 -22.31 2.23 10.83
#